data_ace05200f64ec17b41230ab226b9961a
#
_entry.id   ace05200f64ec17b41230ab226b9961a
#
_cell.length_a   1.000
_cell.length_b   1.000
_cell.length_c   1.000
_cell.angle_alpha   90.00
_cell.angle_beta   90.00
_cell.angle_gamma   90.00
#
_symmetry.space_group_name_H-M   'P 1'
#
loop_
_entity.id
_entity.type
_entity.pdbx_description
1 polymer ?
#
loop_
_entity_poly.entity_id
_entity_poly.type
_entity_poly.pdbx_seq_one_letter_code
_entity_poly.pdbx_strand_id
1 'polypeptide(L)'
;MFDIVILLAGAAERPVLRSLLLGHNPGLTVMAVETREDLTALSLDQLRRARLVAFVTPEIVPASILAQLGYGAFNFHPGPPAYPGWAPSHFALYDQVTEFGATAHIMVEQVDAGPILDVSLFPIPPDISVLGLEGLAYAHLALLFWRMSKSLATDPEPPPARPIPWGAIKYSRRAYRAICDIPLDISKPELDRRIKVFGGNHFGMAPTIKLHGIEFRAVQPSAA
;
A
#
# COMPACT_ATOMS: atom_id res chain seq x y z
N MET A 1 -12.98 7.82 -25.43
CA MET A 1 -14.07 7.13 -24.68
C MET A 1 -13.42 6.27 -23.61
N PHE A 2 -13.93 6.28 -22.38
CA PHE A 2 -13.45 5.40 -21.28
C PHE A 2 -13.94 3.98 -21.52
N ASP A 3 -13.03 3.05 -21.76
CA ASP A 3 -13.34 1.64 -22.01
C ASP A 3 -12.21 0.68 -21.58
N ILE A 4 -11.14 1.22 -21.00
CA ILE A 4 -10.01 0.42 -20.51
C ILE A 4 -9.77 0.68 -19.02
N VAL A 5 -9.59 -0.39 -18.25
CA VAL A 5 -9.02 -0.35 -16.90
C VAL A 5 -7.70 -1.10 -16.91
N ILE A 6 -6.62 -0.41 -16.59
CA ILE A 6 -5.31 -1.00 -16.34
C ILE A 6 -5.28 -1.40 -14.86
N LEU A 7 -5.24 -2.68 -14.57
CA LEU A 7 -5.23 -3.23 -13.22
C LEU A 7 -3.82 -3.64 -12.83
N LEU A 8 -3.16 -2.80 -12.03
CA LEU A 8 -1.82 -3.02 -11.49
C LEU A 8 -1.94 -3.70 -10.11
N ALA A 9 -1.84 -5.01 -10.08
CA ALA A 9 -2.02 -5.83 -8.89
C ALA A 9 -1.32 -7.18 -9.04
N GLY A 10 -1.09 -7.86 -7.91
CA GLY A 10 -0.54 -9.21 -7.90
C GLY A 10 -1.43 -10.26 -8.56
N ALA A 11 -0.86 -11.41 -8.87
CA ALA A 11 -1.57 -12.51 -9.54
C ALA A 11 -2.78 -13.04 -8.74
N ALA A 12 -2.70 -12.98 -7.40
CA ALA A 12 -3.75 -13.47 -6.51
C ALA A 12 -4.99 -12.56 -6.51
N GLU A 13 -4.81 -11.25 -6.59
CA GLU A 13 -5.88 -10.25 -6.50
C GLU A 13 -6.61 -10.06 -7.83
N ARG A 14 -5.89 -10.14 -8.94
CA ARG A 14 -6.39 -9.81 -10.29
C ARG A 14 -7.73 -10.48 -10.66
N PRO A 15 -7.94 -11.78 -10.43
CA PRO A 15 -9.19 -12.42 -10.84
C PRO A 15 -10.43 -11.82 -10.16
N VAL A 16 -10.34 -11.56 -8.86
CA VAL A 16 -11.46 -11.01 -8.08
C VAL A 16 -11.73 -9.56 -8.44
N LEU A 17 -10.67 -8.73 -8.48
CA LEU A 17 -10.79 -7.31 -8.83
C LEU A 17 -11.33 -7.13 -10.26
N ARG A 18 -10.83 -7.93 -11.21
CA ARG A 18 -11.32 -7.94 -12.59
C ARG A 18 -12.79 -8.34 -12.66
N SER A 19 -13.20 -9.40 -11.94
CA SER A 19 -14.58 -9.87 -11.91
C SER A 19 -15.54 -8.81 -11.39
N LEU A 20 -15.16 -8.07 -10.33
CA LEU A 20 -15.96 -6.98 -9.79
C LEU A 20 -16.15 -5.83 -10.81
N LEU A 21 -15.09 -5.43 -11.50
CA LEU A 21 -15.17 -4.38 -12.52
C LEU A 21 -16.05 -4.79 -13.70
N LEU A 22 -15.87 -6.00 -14.22
CA LEU A 22 -16.64 -6.53 -15.34
C LEU A 22 -18.10 -6.82 -14.97
N GLY A 23 -18.38 -7.14 -13.69
CA GLY A 23 -19.73 -7.27 -13.18
C GLY A 23 -20.54 -5.97 -13.24
N HIS A 24 -19.87 -4.82 -13.13
CA HIS A 24 -20.52 -3.51 -13.27
C HIS A 24 -20.53 -3.01 -14.71
N ASN A 25 -19.50 -3.32 -15.49
CA ASN A 25 -19.41 -2.92 -16.90
C ASN A 25 -18.78 -4.04 -17.74
N PRO A 26 -19.60 -4.93 -18.33
CA PRO A 26 -19.10 -6.03 -19.17
C PRO A 26 -18.38 -5.58 -20.45
N GLY A 27 -18.56 -4.31 -20.87
CA GLY A 27 -17.90 -3.74 -22.04
C GLY A 27 -16.47 -3.25 -21.79
N LEU A 28 -15.96 -3.28 -20.55
CA LEU A 28 -14.61 -2.88 -20.24
C LEU A 28 -13.57 -3.88 -20.74
N THR A 29 -12.48 -3.34 -21.25
CA THR A 29 -11.23 -4.08 -21.41
C THR A 29 -10.42 -3.95 -20.12
N VAL A 30 -10.28 -5.00 -19.33
CA VAL A 30 -9.44 -4.99 -18.13
C VAL A 30 -8.08 -5.59 -18.48
N MET A 31 -7.06 -4.74 -18.53
CA MET A 31 -5.67 -5.08 -18.83
C MET A 31 -4.91 -5.32 -17.52
N ALA A 32 -4.50 -6.55 -17.27
CA ALA A 32 -3.70 -6.88 -16.08
C ALA A 32 -2.23 -6.57 -16.34
N VAL A 33 -1.62 -5.82 -15.44
CA VAL A 33 -0.18 -5.49 -15.42
C VAL A 33 0.37 -5.78 -14.03
N GLU A 34 1.63 -6.13 -13.96
CA GLU A 34 2.28 -6.48 -12.68
C GLU A 34 3.56 -5.68 -12.44
N THR A 35 4.25 -5.32 -13.51
CA THR A 35 5.56 -4.69 -13.47
C THR A 35 5.56 -3.31 -14.13
N ARG A 36 6.62 -2.57 -13.87
CA ARG A 36 6.88 -1.30 -14.54
C ARG A 36 7.07 -1.48 -16.06
N GLU A 37 7.68 -2.59 -16.46
CA GLU A 37 7.89 -2.94 -17.86
C GLU A 37 6.56 -3.12 -18.58
N ASP A 38 5.60 -3.82 -17.96
CA ASP A 38 4.24 -3.97 -18.50
C ASP A 38 3.58 -2.61 -18.72
N LEU A 39 3.70 -1.70 -17.73
CA LEU A 39 3.14 -0.35 -17.84
C LEU A 39 3.75 0.45 -18.99
N THR A 40 5.07 0.36 -19.18
CA THR A 40 5.79 1.10 -20.23
C THR A 40 5.60 0.50 -21.63
N ALA A 41 5.14 -0.74 -21.73
CA ALA A 41 4.79 -1.39 -22.99
C ALA A 41 3.42 -0.96 -23.54
N LEU A 42 2.60 -0.28 -22.72
CA LEU A 42 1.27 0.19 -23.16
C LEU A 42 1.39 1.32 -24.18
N SER A 43 0.57 1.27 -25.22
CA SER A 43 0.52 2.32 -26.24
C SER A 43 -0.14 3.59 -25.69
N LEU A 44 0.19 4.73 -26.31
CA LEU A 44 -0.43 6.02 -25.96
C LEU A 44 -1.96 6.00 -26.15
N ASP A 45 -2.46 5.30 -27.17
CA ASP A 45 -3.90 5.15 -27.40
C ASP A 45 -4.57 4.40 -26.24
N GLN A 46 -3.97 3.30 -25.77
CA GLN A 46 -4.46 2.56 -24.61
C GLN A 46 -4.49 3.45 -23.36
N LEU A 47 -3.40 4.19 -23.06
CA LEU A 47 -3.33 5.08 -21.89
C LEU A 47 -4.40 6.18 -21.94
N ARG A 48 -4.61 6.83 -23.10
CA ARG A 48 -5.62 7.89 -23.27
C ARG A 48 -7.06 7.41 -23.06
N ARG A 49 -7.32 6.15 -23.27
CA ARG A 49 -8.64 5.51 -23.08
C ARG A 49 -8.78 4.85 -21.72
N ALA A 50 -7.68 4.79 -20.96
CA ALA A 50 -7.60 4.01 -19.74
C ALA A 50 -7.70 4.83 -18.46
N ARG A 51 -8.16 4.13 -17.44
CA ARG A 51 -7.97 4.40 -16.03
C ARG A 51 -7.00 3.38 -15.45
N LEU A 52 -6.05 3.81 -14.61
CA LEU A 52 -5.19 2.89 -13.87
C LEU A 52 -5.71 2.69 -12.46
N VAL A 53 -5.77 1.44 -12.02
CA VAL A 53 -6.11 1.06 -10.65
C VAL A 53 -4.99 0.19 -10.11
N ALA A 54 -4.27 0.70 -9.10
CA ALA A 54 -3.22 -0.01 -8.38
C ALA A 54 -3.77 -0.56 -7.06
N PHE A 55 -3.46 -1.81 -6.75
CA PHE A 55 -3.92 -2.48 -5.53
C PHE A 55 -2.78 -3.28 -4.90
N VAL A 56 -2.35 -2.87 -3.71
CA VAL A 56 -1.25 -3.51 -2.92
C VAL A 56 -0.04 -3.86 -3.80
N THR A 57 0.47 -2.89 -4.54
CA THR A 57 1.62 -3.08 -5.41
C THR A 57 2.86 -2.34 -4.88
N PRO A 58 4.05 -2.93 -4.96
CA PRO A 58 5.29 -2.22 -4.70
C PRO A 58 5.76 -1.32 -5.86
N GLU A 59 5.09 -1.43 -7.02
CA GLU A 59 5.48 -0.72 -8.23
C GLU A 59 5.13 0.76 -8.17
N ILE A 60 6.10 1.60 -8.49
CA ILE A 60 5.90 3.05 -8.62
C ILE A 60 5.56 3.37 -10.07
N VAL A 61 4.36 3.88 -10.29
CA VAL A 61 3.91 4.29 -11.63
C VAL A 61 4.68 5.54 -12.06
N PRO A 62 5.37 5.52 -13.22
CA PRO A 62 6.11 6.68 -13.71
C PRO A 62 5.20 7.91 -13.93
N ALA A 63 5.70 9.11 -13.62
CA ALA A 63 5.00 10.36 -13.87
C ALA A 63 4.57 10.53 -15.33
N SER A 64 5.40 10.05 -16.27
CA SER A 64 5.10 10.05 -17.70
C SER A 64 3.88 9.18 -18.07
N ILE A 65 3.65 8.08 -17.36
CA ILE A 65 2.45 7.25 -17.53
C ILE A 65 1.24 7.95 -16.90
N LEU A 66 1.38 8.46 -15.66
CA LEU A 66 0.29 9.18 -14.99
C LEU A 66 -0.24 10.35 -15.83
N ALA A 67 0.66 11.10 -16.48
CA ALA A 67 0.31 12.25 -17.32
C ALA A 67 -0.41 11.87 -18.63
N GLN A 68 -0.34 10.61 -19.06
CA GLN A 68 -0.94 10.14 -20.30
C GLN A 68 -2.28 9.43 -20.10
N LEU A 69 -2.65 9.09 -18.84
CA LEU A 69 -3.92 8.45 -18.54
C LEU A 69 -5.09 9.39 -18.76
N GLY A 70 -6.03 8.99 -19.61
CA GLY A 70 -7.19 9.83 -19.95
C GLY A 70 -8.22 9.93 -18.83
N TYR A 71 -8.26 8.94 -17.91
CA TYR A 71 -9.31 8.83 -16.89
C TYR A 71 -8.76 8.62 -15.47
N GLY A 72 -7.53 9.11 -15.24
CA GLY A 72 -6.89 9.14 -13.94
C GLY A 72 -6.27 7.83 -13.48
N ALA A 73 -5.62 7.91 -12.34
CA ALA A 73 -4.98 6.79 -11.68
C ALA A 73 -5.37 6.75 -10.20
N PHE A 74 -5.63 5.57 -9.68
CA PHE A 74 -6.14 5.35 -8.34
C PHE A 74 -5.29 4.30 -7.63
N ASN A 75 -4.93 4.57 -6.38
CA ASN A 75 -4.19 3.63 -5.55
C ASN A 75 -5.03 3.21 -4.35
N PHE A 76 -4.97 1.92 -4.05
CA PHE A 76 -5.51 1.30 -2.85
C PHE A 76 -4.34 0.96 -1.93
N HIS A 77 -4.12 1.86 -0.94
CA HIS A 77 -3.02 1.81 0.02
C HIS A 77 -3.44 1.08 1.30
N PRO A 78 -2.71 0.02 1.75
CA PRO A 78 -3.05 -0.76 2.95
C PRO A 78 -2.60 -0.07 4.25
N GLY A 79 -2.91 1.21 4.38
CA GLY A 79 -2.63 2.05 5.53
C GLY A 79 -3.57 3.23 5.62
N PRO A 80 -3.81 3.79 6.82
CA PRO A 80 -4.59 5.00 6.97
C PRO A 80 -3.80 6.22 6.49
N PRO A 81 -4.46 7.37 6.26
CA PRO A 81 -3.80 8.60 5.84
C PRO A 81 -2.64 9.04 6.75
N ALA A 82 -2.68 8.70 8.02
CA ALA A 82 -1.63 9.03 9.00
C ALA A 82 -0.28 8.32 8.71
N TYR A 83 -0.30 7.21 7.96
CA TYR A 83 0.88 6.37 7.66
C TYR A 83 1.12 6.24 6.15
N PRO A 84 1.42 7.34 5.43
CA PRO A 84 1.77 7.28 4.02
C PRO A 84 3.13 6.63 3.81
N GLY A 85 3.29 5.91 2.71
CA GLY A 85 4.55 5.30 2.32
C GLY A 85 4.64 3.83 2.62
N TRP A 86 5.83 3.38 3.00
CA TRP A 86 6.19 1.97 3.05
C TRP A 86 6.00 1.35 4.44
N ALA A 87 5.53 0.10 4.51
CA ALA A 87 5.34 -0.71 5.73
C ALA A 87 4.47 -0.04 6.82
N PRO A 88 3.30 0.53 6.49
CA PRO A 88 2.48 1.31 7.43
C PRO A 88 2.12 0.54 8.71
N SER A 89 1.85 -0.77 8.61
CA SER A 89 1.49 -1.62 9.76
C SER A 89 2.60 -1.71 10.80
N HIS A 90 3.87 -1.80 10.36
CA HIS A 90 5.01 -1.84 11.27
C HIS A 90 5.13 -0.52 12.06
N PHE A 91 5.07 0.60 11.36
CA PHE A 91 5.20 1.90 12.02
C PHE A 91 4.04 2.19 12.97
N ALA A 92 2.80 1.83 12.59
CA ALA A 92 1.63 1.99 13.45
C ALA A 92 1.75 1.17 14.75
N LEU A 93 2.20 -0.10 14.68
CA LEU A 93 2.43 -0.90 15.87
C LEU A 93 3.62 -0.41 16.70
N TYR A 94 4.66 0.11 16.05
CA TYR A 94 5.80 0.71 16.74
C TYR A 94 5.40 1.99 17.49
N ASP A 95 4.54 2.82 16.89
CA ASP A 95 4.00 4.04 17.50
C ASP A 95 2.90 3.75 18.51
N GLN A 96 2.48 2.48 18.66
CA GLN A 96 1.45 2.03 19.61
C GLN A 96 0.10 2.73 19.45
N VAL A 97 -0.29 3.05 18.21
CA VAL A 97 -1.61 3.64 17.96
C VAL A 97 -2.72 2.62 18.14
N THR A 98 -3.92 3.08 18.45
CA THR A 98 -5.09 2.24 18.75
C THR A 98 -6.03 2.06 17.57
N GLU A 99 -5.82 2.81 16.49
CA GLU A 99 -6.62 2.77 15.26
C GLU A 99 -5.70 2.64 14.03
N PHE A 100 -6.15 1.88 13.06
CA PHE A 100 -5.49 1.69 11.76
C PHE A 100 -6.50 1.71 10.63
N GLY A 101 -6.09 1.45 9.37
CA GLY A 101 -7.03 1.48 8.26
C GLY A 101 -6.42 1.24 6.90
N ALA A 102 -7.23 1.53 5.90
CA ALA A 102 -6.87 1.49 4.49
C ALA A 102 -7.36 2.76 3.78
N THR A 103 -6.70 3.17 2.71
CA THR A 103 -6.97 4.42 2.00
C THR A 103 -7.05 4.19 0.49
N ALA A 104 -8.10 4.73 -0.15
CA ALA A 104 -8.17 4.87 -1.60
C ALA A 104 -7.92 6.33 -1.98
N HIS A 105 -7.01 6.59 -2.93
CA HIS A 105 -6.64 7.94 -3.32
C HIS A 105 -6.29 8.06 -4.80
N ILE A 106 -6.34 9.27 -5.33
CA ILE A 106 -5.83 9.59 -6.67
C ILE A 106 -4.30 9.53 -6.61
N MET A 107 -3.69 8.90 -7.61
CA MET A 107 -2.24 8.88 -7.74
C MET A 107 -1.73 10.19 -8.31
N VAL A 108 -0.66 10.68 -7.71
CA VAL A 108 0.16 11.80 -8.19
C VAL A 108 1.61 11.34 -8.25
N GLU A 109 2.51 12.15 -8.79
CA GLU A 109 3.94 11.81 -8.89
C GLU A 109 4.55 11.39 -7.55
N GLN A 110 4.14 12.05 -6.47
CA GLN A 110 4.57 11.69 -5.13
C GLN A 110 3.70 10.53 -4.60
N VAL A 111 4.37 9.46 -4.16
CA VAL A 111 3.69 8.30 -3.56
C VAL A 111 2.87 8.72 -2.35
N ASP A 112 1.63 8.23 -2.21
CA ASP A 112 0.69 8.49 -1.11
C ASP A 112 0.60 9.97 -0.72
N ALA A 113 0.34 10.83 -1.70
CA ALA A 113 0.24 12.28 -1.52
C ALA A 113 -0.93 12.91 -2.28
N GLY A 114 -1.60 12.13 -3.13
CA GLY A 114 -2.74 12.64 -3.91
C GLY A 114 -4.04 12.75 -3.12
N PRO A 115 -5.06 13.39 -3.69
CA PRO A 115 -6.37 13.54 -3.05
C PRO A 115 -6.97 12.22 -2.58
N ILE A 116 -7.42 12.16 -1.33
CA ILE A 116 -8.03 10.98 -0.74
C ILE A 116 -9.48 10.88 -1.17
N LEU A 117 -9.89 9.70 -1.62
CA LEU A 117 -11.24 9.42 -2.08
C LEU A 117 -12.09 8.75 -1.00
N ASP A 118 -11.53 7.76 -0.33
CA ASP A 118 -12.20 7.06 0.76
C ASP A 118 -11.20 6.44 1.74
N VAL A 119 -11.64 6.26 2.99
CA VAL A 119 -10.85 5.67 4.07
C VAL A 119 -11.72 4.65 4.81
N SER A 120 -11.13 3.53 5.20
CA SER A 120 -11.77 2.54 6.06
C SER A 120 -10.92 2.35 7.30
N LEU A 121 -11.35 2.91 8.44
CA LEU A 121 -10.68 2.83 9.73
C LEU A 121 -11.24 1.67 10.56
N PHE A 122 -10.40 1.12 11.44
CA PHE A 122 -10.77 0.08 12.40
C PHE A 122 -9.87 0.14 13.64
N PRO A 123 -10.39 -0.27 14.84
CA PRO A 123 -9.56 -0.38 16.03
C PRO A 123 -8.54 -1.51 15.89
N ILE A 124 -7.32 -1.29 16.38
CA ILE A 124 -6.27 -2.31 16.42
C ILE A 124 -6.58 -3.27 17.59
N PRO A 125 -6.77 -4.58 17.33
CA PRO A 125 -6.93 -5.57 18.40
C PRO A 125 -5.70 -5.62 19.32
N PRO A 126 -5.90 -5.81 20.63
CA PRO A 126 -4.78 -6.03 21.55
C PRO A 126 -3.86 -7.17 21.08
N ASP A 127 -2.57 -7.01 21.28
CA ASP A 127 -1.54 -8.01 20.99
C ASP A 127 -1.50 -8.56 19.55
N ILE A 128 -2.11 -7.87 18.61
CA ILE A 128 -2.07 -8.27 17.20
C ILE A 128 -0.62 -8.28 16.68
N SER A 129 -0.30 -9.26 15.88
CA SER A 129 0.98 -9.28 15.15
C SER A 129 0.96 -8.34 13.94
N VAL A 130 2.14 -8.04 13.39
CA VAL A 130 2.25 -7.27 12.14
C VAL A 130 1.46 -7.94 11.02
N LEU A 131 1.62 -9.25 10.81
CA LEU A 131 0.87 -10.00 9.79
C LEU A 131 -0.63 -9.97 10.03
N GLY A 132 -1.07 -10.04 11.29
CA GLY A 132 -2.48 -9.90 11.62
C GLY A 132 -3.03 -8.52 11.27
N LEU A 133 -2.28 -7.46 11.55
CA LEU A 133 -2.67 -6.08 11.20
C LEU A 133 -2.68 -5.87 9.68
N GLU A 134 -1.70 -6.41 8.97
CA GLU A 134 -1.67 -6.40 7.49
C GLU A 134 -2.88 -7.13 6.90
N GLY A 135 -3.26 -8.28 7.47
CA GLY A 135 -4.45 -9.02 7.05
C GLY A 135 -5.75 -8.23 7.25
N LEU A 136 -5.90 -7.54 8.40
CA LEU A 136 -7.05 -6.65 8.64
C LEU A 136 -7.05 -5.46 7.67
N ALA A 137 -5.91 -4.81 7.47
CA ALA A 137 -5.79 -3.70 6.52
C ALA A 137 -6.16 -4.15 5.10
N TYR A 138 -5.71 -5.33 4.68
CA TYR A 138 -6.07 -5.91 3.38
C TYR A 138 -7.56 -6.16 3.26
N ALA A 139 -8.23 -6.70 4.29
CA ALA A 139 -9.68 -6.91 4.28
C ALA A 139 -10.44 -5.59 4.13
N HIS A 140 -10.03 -4.55 4.87
CA HIS A 140 -10.61 -3.21 4.75
C HIS A 140 -10.32 -2.55 3.40
N LEU A 141 -9.16 -2.81 2.81
CA LEU A 141 -8.82 -2.36 1.47
C LEU A 141 -9.68 -3.03 0.40
N ALA A 142 -9.93 -4.33 0.53
CA ALA A 142 -10.84 -5.06 -0.35
C ALA A 142 -12.28 -4.53 -0.27
N LEU A 143 -12.74 -4.15 0.94
CA LEU A 143 -14.03 -3.48 1.13
C LEU A 143 -14.08 -2.11 0.47
N LEU A 144 -12.99 -1.33 0.55
CA LEU A 144 -12.87 -0.04 -0.17
C LEU A 144 -12.99 -0.25 -1.68
N PHE A 145 -12.25 -1.21 -2.22
CA PHE A 145 -12.31 -1.52 -3.65
C PHE A 145 -13.73 -1.96 -4.05
N TRP A 146 -14.35 -2.86 -3.28
CA TRP A 146 -15.72 -3.31 -3.54
C TRP A 146 -16.71 -2.13 -3.58
N ARG A 147 -16.66 -1.21 -2.62
CA ARG A 147 -17.52 -0.01 -2.59
C ARG A 147 -17.31 0.91 -3.79
N MET A 148 -16.08 1.03 -4.26
CA MET A 148 -15.70 1.92 -5.36
C MET A 148 -15.76 1.26 -6.74
N SER A 149 -15.85 -0.08 -6.81
CA SER A 149 -15.73 -0.83 -8.07
C SER A 149 -16.74 -0.41 -9.13
N LYS A 150 -17.97 -0.03 -8.74
CA LYS A 150 -18.98 0.48 -9.66
C LYS A 150 -18.51 1.77 -10.32
N SER A 151 -18.17 2.78 -9.55
CA SER A 151 -17.73 4.08 -10.11
C SER A 151 -16.43 3.94 -10.90
N LEU A 152 -15.51 3.09 -10.43
CA LEU A 152 -14.28 2.79 -11.16
C LEU A 152 -14.54 2.11 -12.52
N ALA A 153 -15.63 1.37 -12.66
CA ALA A 153 -15.98 0.67 -13.88
C ALA A 153 -16.87 1.47 -14.84
N THR A 154 -17.69 2.40 -14.32
CA THR A 154 -18.75 3.05 -15.13
C THR A 154 -18.56 4.55 -15.31
N ASP A 155 -17.97 5.26 -14.33
CA ASP A 155 -17.97 6.72 -14.32
C ASP A 155 -16.66 7.23 -14.95
N PRO A 156 -16.69 8.04 -16.02
CA PRO A 156 -15.47 8.62 -16.60
C PRO A 156 -14.76 9.57 -15.62
N GLU A 157 -15.52 10.31 -14.84
CA GLU A 157 -14.98 11.23 -13.84
C GLU A 157 -14.53 10.51 -12.57
N PRO A 158 -13.47 10.98 -11.89
CA PRO A 158 -13.06 10.44 -10.61
C PRO A 158 -14.12 10.71 -9.53
N PRO A 159 -14.28 9.83 -8.55
CA PRO A 159 -15.07 10.13 -7.36
C PRO A 159 -14.59 11.42 -6.67
N PRO A 160 -15.48 12.18 -5.99
CA PRO A 160 -15.09 13.40 -5.31
C PRO A 160 -14.08 13.11 -4.19
N ALA A 161 -13.06 13.96 -4.09
CA ALA A 161 -12.06 13.88 -3.04
C ALA A 161 -12.65 14.30 -1.69
N ARG A 162 -12.22 13.64 -0.63
CA ARG A 162 -12.55 14.00 0.76
C ARG A 162 -11.51 14.99 1.29
N PRO A 163 -11.88 15.94 2.15
CA PRO A 163 -10.96 16.91 2.75
C PRO A 163 -10.16 16.28 3.91
N ILE A 164 -9.51 15.16 3.65
CA ILE A 164 -8.68 14.43 4.61
C ILE A 164 -7.22 14.63 4.21
N PRO A 165 -6.36 15.18 5.08
CA PRO A 165 -4.94 15.34 4.79
C PRO A 165 -4.19 14.03 5.01
N TRP A 166 -3.08 13.87 4.30
CA TRP A 166 -2.07 12.87 4.61
C TRP A 166 -1.25 13.29 5.84
N GLY A 167 -0.74 12.31 6.56
CA GLY A 167 0.22 12.51 7.64
C GLY A 167 1.49 13.21 7.14
N ALA A 168 2.07 14.05 8.01
CA ALA A 168 3.26 14.83 7.67
C ALA A 168 4.53 13.95 7.51
N ILE A 169 4.56 12.79 8.17
CA ILE A 169 5.70 11.87 8.13
C ILE A 169 5.44 10.81 7.07
N LYS A 170 6.33 10.77 6.07
CA LYS A 170 6.31 9.72 5.05
C LYS A 170 7.29 8.62 5.41
N TYR A 171 6.77 7.44 5.61
CA TYR A 171 7.56 6.27 5.97
C TYR A 171 8.27 5.66 4.76
N SER A 172 9.50 5.21 4.95
CA SER A 172 10.35 4.72 3.86
C SER A 172 11.17 3.49 4.28
N ARG A 173 11.72 2.78 3.30
CA ARG A 173 12.70 1.70 3.55
C ARG A 173 13.91 2.18 4.34
N ARG A 174 14.33 3.45 4.15
CA ARG A 174 15.43 4.04 4.91
C ARG A 174 15.05 4.21 6.39
N ALA A 175 13.85 4.71 6.67
CA ALA A 175 13.34 4.84 8.05
C ALA A 175 13.22 3.48 8.73
N TYR A 176 12.69 2.47 8.04
CA TYR A 176 12.60 1.10 8.55
C TYR A 176 13.98 0.53 8.90
N ARG A 177 14.95 0.68 7.98
CA ARG A 177 16.33 0.24 8.20
C ARG A 177 16.97 0.93 9.40
N ALA A 178 16.73 2.22 9.58
CA ALA A 178 17.24 2.97 10.73
C ALA A 178 16.69 2.45 12.07
N ILE A 179 15.44 1.99 12.10
CA ILE A 179 14.88 1.35 13.31
C ILE A 179 15.49 -0.04 13.53
N CYS A 180 15.77 -0.78 12.46
CA CYS A 180 16.43 -2.09 12.55
C CYS A 180 17.92 -2.00 12.93
N ASP A 181 18.56 -0.85 12.77
CA ASP A 181 19.95 -0.62 13.21
C ASP A 181 19.96 -0.29 14.71
N ILE A 182 20.31 -1.28 15.54
CA ILE A 182 20.21 -1.22 17.00
C ILE A 182 21.47 -0.60 17.59
N PRO A 183 21.38 0.58 18.26
CA PRO A 183 22.52 1.17 18.95
C PRO A 183 22.88 0.37 20.20
N LEU A 184 24.17 0.40 20.58
CA LEU A 184 24.68 -0.39 21.73
C LEU A 184 24.16 0.09 23.08
N ASP A 185 23.74 1.34 23.17
CA ASP A 185 23.20 1.99 24.37
C ASP A 185 21.66 2.00 24.43
N ILE A 186 21.01 1.20 23.59
CA ILE A 186 19.54 1.12 23.56
C ILE A 186 18.96 0.66 24.91
N SER A 187 17.87 1.26 25.35
CA SER A 187 17.15 0.81 26.53
C SER A 187 16.43 -0.54 26.27
N LYS A 188 16.30 -1.36 27.35
CA LYS A 188 15.59 -2.65 27.24
C LYS A 188 14.15 -2.53 26.72
N PRO A 189 13.31 -1.59 27.18
CA PRO A 189 11.95 -1.42 26.64
C PRO A 189 11.92 -1.10 25.14
N GLU A 190 12.84 -0.24 24.70
CA GLU A 190 12.91 0.13 23.29
C GLU A 190 13.43 -1.05 22.42
N LEU A 191 14.40 -1.81 22.91
CA LEU A 191 14.87 -3.01 22.23
C LEU A 191 13.75 -4.03 22.06
N ASP A 192 12.98 -4.29 23.13
CA ASP A 192 11.84 -5.22 23.10
C ASP A 192 10.78 -4.78 22.10
N ARG A 193 10.47 -3.47 22.04
CA ARG A 193 9.53 -2.91 21.07
C ARG A 193 10.02 -3.13 19.64
N ARG A 194 11.29 -2.84 19.35
CA ARG A 194 11.85 -3.04 18.00
C ARG A 194 11.87 -4.51 17.62
N ILE A 195 12.25 -5.41 18.54
CA ILE A 195 12.21 -6.86 18.28
C ILE A 195 10.78 -7.33 18.07
N LYS A 196 9.81 -6.90 18.90
CA LYS A 196 8.39 -7.28 18.75
C LYS A 196 7.85 -6.93 17.38
N VAL A 197 8.14 -5.72 16.87
CA VAL A 197 7.56 -5.22 15.63
C VAL A 197 8.38 -5.58 14.39
N PHE A 198 9.70 -5.46 14.46
CA PHE A 198 10.58 -5.62 13.28
C PHE A 198 11.35 -6.93 13.27
N GLY A 199 11.22 -7.79 14.30
CA GLY A 199 11.99 -9.03 14.46
C GLY A 199 11.63 -10.15 13.48
N GLY A 200 10.50 -10.03 12.76
CA GLY A 200 10.05 -11.03 11.79
C GLY A 200 10.86 -11.10 10.48
N ASN A 201 11.98 -10.38 10.37
CA ASN A 201 12.81 -10.31 9.16
C ASN A 201 12.01 -9.97 7.89
N HIS A 202 11.00 -9.14 8.02
CA HIS A 202 10.19 -8.68 6.91
C HIS A 202 11.06 -7.91 5.91
N PHE A 203 10.83 -8.10 4.64
CA PHE A 203 11.56 -7.42 3.56
C PHE A 203 13.08 -7.65 3.56
N GLY A 204 13.56 -8.75 4.18
CA GLY A 204 14.99 -9.05 4.34
C GLY A 204 15.71 -8.15 5.35
N MET A 205 14.98 -7.43 6.20
CA MET A 205 15.51 -6.54 7.23
C MET A 205 15.01 -6.98 8.61
N ALA A 206 15.94 -7.11 9.56
CA ALA A 206 15.65 -7.45 10.95
C ALA A 206 16.50 -6.56 11.88
N PRO A 207 16.10 -6.39 13.16
CA PRO A 207 16.91 -5.73 14.16
C PRO A 207 18.30 -6.33 14.25
N THR A 208 19.33 -5.50 14.09
CA THR A 208 20.72 -5.92 13.94
C THR A 208 21.63 -5.02 14.76
N ILE A 209 22.53 -5.60 15.53
CA ILE A 209 23.61 -4.91 16.24
C ILE A 209 24.90 -5.08 15.43
N LYS A 210 25.66 -4.01 15.25
CA LYS A 210 27.00 -4.05 14.67
C LYS A 210 28.05 -3.84 15.74
N LEU A 211 28.94 -4.81 15.92
CA LEU A 211 30.05 -4.73 16.84
C LEU A 211 31.36 -5.10 16.12
N HIS A 212 32.33 -4.21 16.10
CA HIS A 212 33.62 -4.42 15.41
C HIS A 212 33.50 -4.90 13.96
N GLY A 213 32.47 -4.42 13.21
CA GLY A 213 32.22 -4.82 11.82
C GLY A 213 31.47 -6.16 11.66
N ILE A 214 31.11 -6.83 12.75
CA ILE A 214 30.33 -8.06 12.76
C ILE A 214 28.85 -7.71 13.03
N GLU A 215 27.95 -8.30 12.24
CA GLU A 215 26.52 -8.14 12.41
C GLU A 215 25.93 -9.29 13.26
N PHE A 216 25.17 -8.91 14.29
CA PHE A 216 24.40 -9.82 15.13
C PHE A 216 22.91 -9.52 14.93
N ARG A 217 22.16 -10.48 14.45
CA ARG A 217 20.71 -10.36 14.25
C ARG A 217 19.94 -10.95 15.42
N ALA A 218 18.86 -10.27 15.79
CA ALA A 218 17.91 -10.85 16.74
C ALA A 218 17.27 -12.10 16.12
N VAL A 219 17.35 -13.23 16.85
CA VAL A 219 16.64 -14.46 16.53
C VAL A 219 15.43 -14.51 17.45
N GLN A 220 14.23 -14.50 16.90
CA GLN A 220 13.05 -14.80 17.71
C GLN A 220 13.06 -16.29 18.05
N PRO A 221 12.77 -16.67 19.31
CA PRO A 221 12.50 -18.06 19.62
C PRO A 221 11.36 -18.54 18.71
N SER A 222 11.57 -19.68 18.04
CA SER A 222 10.46 -20.34 17.36
C SER A 222 9.34 -20.53 18.37
N ALA A 223 8.13 -20.10 18.05
CA ALA A 223 6.95 -20.40 18.85
C ALA A 223 6.89 -21.93 19.01
N ALA A 224 6.96 -22.39 20.26
CA ALA A 224 6.84 -23.80 20.61
C ALA A 224 5.39 -24.27 20.38
#